data_b21e74c90ce508a091080a7bf72351bf
#
_entry.id   b21e74c90ce508a091080a7bf72351bf
#
_cell.length_a   1.000
_cell.length_b   1.000
_cell.length_c   1.000
_cell.angle_alpha   90.00
_cell.angle_beta   90.00
_cell.angle_gamma   90.00
#
_symmetry.space_group_name_H-M   'P 1'
#
loop_
_entity.id
_entity.type
_entity.pdbx_description
1 polymer ?
#
loop_
_entity_poly.entity_id
_entity_poly.type
_entity_poly.pdbx_seq_one_letter_code
_entity_poly.pdbx_strand_id
1 'polypeptide(L)'
;MAHEVKLTMDGLLINWLKDVGDAVSASDIIAEFEADKATVEIEAGSAGQLLELRAEPGDELGEGTVIALIGAEGESTAPQESATPEAATSATEAEAAALTNGQSMTGDGRIKASPVARRIAADKGIDLSRIAGSGPGGRIVKSDVENLSALPPLPPLPTAPSAAVTGQATWGKLPEDDVEVIPLSRMRRAIADGTVRSMSNTPHFYVTVEANVEPLLALRAEINSALAARGIKVSVNDMLIKALALTLRAYPNLNTHYYGDRFVRRQRVNIGIAVALPENGLVNVVCHDADTVALSAMAESNKARYERARSGRIKPDDIRGATFTISNMGPFGIKDFTAIISAPEAGILAVSSSQRVPIVQADGSLGVGARMNMTLSVDHRVSNGAEGAQFMNHLRELIENPLRLLDLSSV
;
A
#
# COMPACT_ATOMS: atom_id res chain seq x y z
N MET A 1 4.90 20.02 -44.68
CA MET A 1 5.41 19.19 -43.54
C MET A 1 4.38 19.30 -42.43
N ALA A 2 3.91 18.17 -41.93
CA ALA A 2 2.94 18.16 -40.86
C ALA A 2 3.58 18.64 -39.55
N HIS A 3 2.86 19.49 -38.82
CA HIS A 3 3.23 19.96 -37.47
C HIS A 3 2.79 18.98 -36.44
N GLU A 4 3.73 18.56 -35.54
CA GLU A 4 3.43 17.63 -34.43
C GLU A 4 3.02 18.43 -33.20
N VAL A 5 1.81 18.15 -32.68
CA VAL A 5 1.37 18.68 -31.40
C VAL A 5 1.87 17.76 -30.29
N LYS A 6 2.77 18.30 -29.43
CA LYS A 6 3.41 17.58 -28.34
C LYS A 6 2.92 18.07 -26.99
N LEU A 7 2.72 17.15 -26.07
CA LEU A 7 2.42 17.50 -24.68
C LEU A 7 3.63 18.13 -23.99
N THR A 8 3.38 19.13 -23.18
CA THR A 8 4.39 19.83 -22.38
C THR A 8 4.43 19.37 -20.92
N MET A 9 3.58 18.40 -20.56
CA MET A 9 3.46 17.87 -19.20
C MET A 9 2.82 16.47 -19.22
N ASP A 10 3.00 15.71 -18.13
CA ASP A 10 2.36 14.40 -17.94
C ASP A 10 0.91 14.56 -17.48
N GLY A 11 0.01 13.66 -17.88
CA GLY A 11 -1.38 13.64 -17.42
C GLY A 11 -2.30 12.77 -18.28
N LEU A 12 -3.62 12.97 -18.10
CA LEU A 12 -4.68 12.19 -18.72
C LEU A 12 -5.41 13.01 -19.79
N LEU A 13 -5.58 12.47 -20.99
CA LEU A 13 -6.41 13.10 -22.04
C LEU A 13 -7.89 12.90 -21.67
N ILE A 14 -8.60 14.00 -21.39
CA ILE A 14 -10.02 13.94 -21.01
C ILE A 14 -10.90 13.82 -22.24
N ASN A 15 -10.73 14.74 -23.19
CA ASN A 15 -11.60 14.83 -24.38
C ASN A 15 -10.91 15.57 -25.52
N TRP A 16 -11.32 15.24 -26.77
CA TRP A 16 -11.01 16.01 -27.95
C TRP A 16 -12.11 17.03 -28.22
N LEU A 17 -11.73 18.27 -28.52
CA LEU A 17 -12.64 19.36 -28.88
C LEU A 17 -12.74 19.56 -30.39
N LYS A 18 -11.88 18.91 -31.16
CA LYS A 18 -11.81 18.94 -32.63
C LYS A 18 -11.65 17.50 -33.17
N ASP A 19 -12.24 17.25 -34.31
CA ASP A 19 -12.16 15.99 -35.03
C ASP A 19 -11.14 15.99 -36.15
N VAL A 20 -10.73 14.80 -36.60
CA VAL A 20 -9.88 14.63 -37.78
C VAL A 20 -10.56 15.25 -39.00
N GLY A 21 -9.89 16.16 -39.68
CA GLY A 21 -10.43 16.91 -40.82
C GLY A 21 -10.84 18.33 -40.48
N ASP A 22 -10.91 18.75 -39.22
CA ASP A 22 -11.25 20.08 -38.82
C ASP A 22 -10.11 21.10 -39.13
N ALA A 23 -10.48 22.26 -39.59
CA ALA A 23 -9.55 23.36 -39.73
C ALA A 23 -9.32 24.03 -38.38
N VAL A 24 -8.05 24.23 -38.02
CA VAL A 24 -7.62 24.85 -36.77
C VAL A 24 -6.66 25.99 -36.99
N SER A 25 -6.74 27.03 -36.15
CA SER A 25 -5.76 28.09 -36.05
C SER A 25 -4.76 27.78 -34.90
N ALA A 26 -3.61 28.45 -34.89
CA ALA A 26 -2.55 28.14 -33.91
C ALA A 26 -2.99 28.27 -32.42
N SER A 27 -3.99 29.11 -32.15
CA SER A 27 -4.54 29.36 -30.82
C SER A 27 -5.83 28.61 -30.54
N ASP A 28 -6.30 27.73 -31.45
CA ASP A 28 -7.50 26.93 -31.22
C ASP A 28 -7.19 25.82 -30.21
N ILE A 29 -8.09 25.66 -29.26
CA ILE A 29 -8.02 24.58 -28.29
C ILE A 29 -8.52 23.29 -28.97
N ILE A 30 -7.68 22.25 -29.00
CA ILE A 30 -7.98 20.98 -29.67
C ILE A 30 -8.31 19.85 -28.71
N ALA A 31 -7.82 19.89 -27.46
CA ALA A 31 -8.07 18.87 -26.46
C ALA A 31 -8.08 19.45 -25.04
N GLU A 32 -8.78 18.74 -24.15
CA GLU A 32 -8.73 18.94 -22.70
C GLU A 32 -7.88 17.86 -22.06
N PHE A 33 -6.95 18.27 -21.18
CA PHE A 33 -5.96 17.40 -20.57
C PHE A 33 -5.92 17.64 -19.05
N GLU A 34 -5.95 16.59 -18.23
CA GLU A 34 -5.85 16.70 -16.78
C GLU A 34 -4.42 16.43 -16.32
N ALA A 35 -3.76 17.47 -15.82
CA ALA A 35 -2.44 17.38 -15.22
C ALA A 35 -2.49 17.77 -13.75
N ASP A 36 -2.04 16.88 -12.88
CA ASP A 36 -1.86 17.07 -11.40
C ASP A 36 -2.98 17.86 -10.69
N LYS A 37 -4.25 17.62 -10.96
CA LYS A 37 -5.45 18.23 -10.34
C LYS A 37 -5.99 19.51 -11.02
N ALA A 38 -5.50 19.85 -12.19
CA ALA A 38 -6.04 20.95 -13.00
C ALA A 38 -6.30 20.49 -14.42
N THR A 39 -7.44 20.89 -14.99
CA THR A 39 -7.69 20.73 -16.43
C THR A 39 -6.91 21.81 -17.20
N VAL A 40 -6.10 21.37 -18.14
CA VAL A 40 -5.29 22.22 -19.02
C VAL A 40 -5.80 22.05 -20.44
N GLU A 41 -6.00 23.16 -21.13
CA GLU A 41 -6.40 23.22 -22.53
C GLU A 41 -5.15 23.10 -23.42
N ILE A 42 -5.18 22.21 -24.42
CA ILE A 42 -4.09 22.03 -25.37
C ILE A 42 -4.42 22.80 -26.67
N GLU A 43 -3.56 23.75 -27.01
CA GLU A 43 -3.66 24.54 -28.26
C GLU A 43 -3.03 23.78 -29.43
N ALA A 44 -3.53 24.03 -30.63
CA ALA A 44 -3.03 23.44 -31.87
C ALA A 44 -1.57 23.81 -32.19
N GLY A 45 -1.10 25.01 -31.77
CA GLY A 45 0.27 25.49 -31.98
C GLY A 45 0.62 25.81 -33.44
N SER A 46 -0.20 25.41 -34.40
CA SER A 46 -0.05 25.74 -35.83
C SER A 46 -1.41 25.83 -36.54
N ALA A 47 -1.53 26.68 -37.52
CA ALA A 47 -2.72 26.73 -38.36
C ALA A 47 -2.65 25.64 -39.45
N GLY A 48 -3.76 24.94 -39.68
CA GLY A 48 -3.86 23.87 -40.67
C GLY A 48 -5.12 23.02 -40.48
N GLN A 49 -5.10 21.83 -41.03
CA GLN A 49 -6.15 20.82 -40.86
C GLN A 49 -5.63 19.73 -39.96
N LEU A 50 -6.46 19.24 -39.01
CA LEU A 50 -6.14 18.11 -38.12
C LEU A 50 -6.12 16.82 -38.94
N LEU A 51 -4.94 16.24 -39.17
CA LEU A 51 -4.75 15.09 -40.03
C LEU A 51 -4.92 13.74 -39.31
N GLU A 52 -4.45 13.65 -38.08
CA GLU A 52 -4.42 12.42 -37.33
C GLU A 52 -4.47 12.71 -35.81
N LEU A 53 -5.28 11.96 -35.07
CA LEU A 53 -5.27 11.90 -33.62
C LEU A 53 -4.54 10.61 -33.20
N ARG A 54 -3.53 10.73 -32.33
CA ARG A 54 -2.66 9.62 -31.89
C ARG A 54 -2.90 9.17 -30.46
N ALA A 55 -3.92 9.72 -29.81
CA ALA A 55 -4.31 9.35 -28.46
C ALA A 55 -5.83 9.25 -28.34
N GLU A 56 -6.31 8.39 -27.48
CA GLU A 56 -7.74 8.23 -27.19
C GLU A 56 -8.11 8.92 -25.85
N PRO A 57 -9.36 9.41 -25.70
CA PRO A 57 -9.83 9.90 -24.39
C PRO A 57 -9.71 8.81 -23.33
N GLY A 58 -9.02 9.12 -22.21
CA GLY A 58 -8.70 8.17 -21.15
C GLY A 58 -7.25 7.66 -21.17
N ASP A 59 -6.45 8.05 -22.16
CA ASP A 59 -5.03 7.68 -22.19
C ASP A 59 -4.21 8.55 -21.22
N GLU A 60 -3.35 7.90 -20.43
CA GLU A 60 -2.35 8.56 -19.60
C GLU A 60 -1.06 8.74 -20.42
N LEU A 61 -0.69 9.99 -20.68
CA LEU A 61 0.36 10.38 -21.63
C LEU A 61 1.44 11.19 -20.94
N GLY A 62 2.71 10.94 -21.32
CA GLY A 62 3.87 11.64 -20.79
C GLY A 62 4.25 12.89 -21.57
N GLU A 63 5.03 13.77 -20.92
CA GLU A 63 5.65 14.95 -21.56
C GLU A 63 6.42 14.55 -22.82
N GLY A 64 6.24 15.32 -23.89
CA GLY A 64 6.88 15.09 -25.19
C GLY A 64 6.13 14.11 -26.10
N THR A 65 5.04 13.49 -25.65
CA THR A 65 4.21 12.61 -26.49
C THR A 65 3.51 13.40 -27.58
N VAL A 66 3.57 12.91 -28.83
CA VAL A 66 2.85 13.49 -29.96
C VAL A 66 1.42 13.00 -29.94
N ILE A 67 0.46 13.90 -29.74
CA ILE A 67 -0.97 13.56 -29.63
C ILE A 67 -1.75 13.81 -30.92
N ALA A 68 -1.30 14.73 -31.77
CA ALA A 68 -1.96 15.03 -33.02
C ALA A 68 -0.98 15.52 -34.11
N LEU A 69 -1.41 15.39 -35.36
CA LEU A 69 -0.71 15.97 -36.54
C LEU A 69 -1.59 16.99 -37.24
N ILE A 70 -1.03 18.17 -37.52
CA ILE A 70 -1.66 19.26 -38.24
C ILE A 70 -0.87 19.53 -39.53
N GLY A 71 -1.54 19.58 -40.68
CA GLY A 71 -0.91 19.80 -41.97
C GLY A 71 -1.73 20.71 -42.87
N ALA A 72 -1.22 21.00 -44.09
CA ALA A 72 -1.93 21.81 -45.09
C ALA A 72 -3.05 20.98 -45.76
N GLU A 73 -4.14 21.64 -46.14
CA GLU A 73 -5.28 21.02 -46.85
C GLU A 73 -4.80 20.27 -48.10
N GLY A 74 -4.89 18.90 -48.10
CA GLY A 74 -4.49 18.07 -49.23
C GLY A 74 -3.23 17.21 -49.03
N GLU A 75 -2.51 17.28 -47.90
CA GLU A 75 -1.38 16.41 -47.60
C GLU A 75 -1.87 15.11 -46.96
N SER A 76 -2.25 14.14 -47.81
CA SER A 76 -2.57 12.74 -47.38
C SER A 76 -1.26 12.01 -47.12
N THR A 77 -1.02 11.63 -45.88
CA THR A 77 0.00 10.63 -45.57
C THR A 77 -0.58 9.28 -45.92
N ALA A 78 -0.15 8.68 -47.00
CA ALA A 78 -0.55 7.33 -47.40
C ALA A 78 -0.10 6.30 -46.37
N PRO A 79 -0.99 5.40 -45.95
CA PRO A 79 -0.60 4.28 -45.08
C PRO A 79 0.05 3.19 -45.94
N GLN A 80 1.14 2.61 -45.48
CA GLN A 80 1.59 1.33 -45.98
C GLN A 80 0.63 0.22 -45.54
N GLU A 81 0.02 -0.36 -46.56
CA GLU A 81 -0.94 -1.48 -46.51
C GLU A 81 -0.38 -2.73 -45.83
N SER A 82 -1.24 -3.42 -45.08
CA SER A 82 -1.35 -4.88 -45.19
C SER A 82 -2.76 -5.33 -44.83
N ALA A 83 -3.51 -5.49 -45.91
CA ALA A 83 -4.49 -6.53 -46.24
C ALA A 83 -5.49 -7.03 -45.20
N THR A 84 -6.73 -6.65 -45.46
CA THR A 84 -7.99 -7.36 -45.16
C THR A 84 -8.18 -8.55 -46.12
N PRO A 85 -9.02 -9.54 -45.79
CA PRO A 85 -10.37 -9.55 -46.39
C PRO A 85 -11.50 -9.88 -45.38
N GLU A 86 -12.56 -9.09 -45.43
CA GLU A 86 -13.98 -9.40 -45.78
C GLU A 86 -14.52 -10.79 -45.37
N ALA A 87 -15.65 -11.04 -44.83
CA ALA A 87 -16.95 -10.40 -44.73
C ALA A 87 -17.89 -11.29 -43.89
N ALA A 88 -18.88 -10.65 -43.36
CA ALA A 88 -20.31 -11.08 -43.27
C ALA A 88 -20.77 -11.96 -42.10
N THR A 89 -21.61 -11.29 -41.32
CA THR A 89 -22.96 -11.62 -40.82
C THR A 89 -23.17 -12.58 -39.67
N SER A 90 -23.80 -12.01 -38.73
CA SER A 90 -24.99 -12.40 -37.93
C SER A 90 -24.83 -13.23 -36.67
N ALA A 91 -25.16 -12.54 -35.62
CA ALA A 91 -26.12 -12.87 -34.55
C ALA A 91 -25.88 -14.09 -33.65
N THR A 92 -26.00 -13.76 -32.40
CA THR A 92 -26.75 -14.44 -31.33
C THR A 92 -25.91 -15.08 -30.22
N GLU A 93 -26.01 -14.42 -29.10
CA GLU A 93 -26.12 -14.90 -27.70
C GLU A 93 -25.36 -16.13 -27.23
N ALA A 94 -24.76 -15.88 -26.08
CA ALA A 94 -24.76 -16.67 -24.86
C ALA A 94 -23.50 -17.42 -24.50
N GLU A 95 -23.11 -17.14 -23.32
CA GLU A 95 -22.58 -18.00 -22.27
C GLU A 95 -21.07 -18.06 -22.05
N ALA A 96 -20.75 -17.52 -20.89
CA ALA A 96 -19.50 -17.64 -20.18
C ALA A 96 -19.12 -19.12 -20.01
N ALA A 97 -17.89 -19.46 -20.43
CA ALA A 97 -17.24 -20.66 -19.91
C ALA A 97 -15.74 -20.45 -19.78
N ALA A 98 -15.31 -20.61 -18.57
CA ALA A 98 -13.98 -20.67 -18.03
C ALA A 98 -12.90 -21.21 -18.97
N LEU A 99 -11.82 -20.42 -19.13
CA LEU A 99 -10.54 -20.92 -19.61
C LEU A 99 -9.84 -21.68 -18.47
N THR A 100 -10.13 -22.96 -18.33
CA THR A 100 -9.29 -23.88 -17.59
C THR A 100 -8.17 -24.37 -18.48
N ASN A 101 -6.94 -24.06 -18.13
CA ASN A 101 -5.74 -24.65 -18.68
C ASN A 101 -5.79 -26.18 -18.55
N GLY A 102 -6.06 -26.88 -19.66
CA GLY A 102 -6.04 -28.33 -19.73
C GLY A 102 -4.62 -28.89 -19.71
N GLN A 103 -4.05 -29.10 -18.56
CA GLN A 103 -2.88 -29.95 -18.42
C GLN A 103 -3.31 -31.41 -18.53
N SER A 104 -3.00 -32.07 -19.64
CA SER A 104 -3.22 -33.51 -19.79
C SER A 104 -2.14 -34.30 -19.08
N MET A 105 -2.38 -34.57 -17.81
CA MET A 105 -1.56 -35.51 -17.01
C MET A 105 -2.22 -36.92 -17.00
N THR A 106 -1.41 -37.96 -17.08
CA THR A 106 -1.87 -39.32 -16.74
C THR A 106 -1.96 -39.46 -15.21
N GLY A 107 -2.80 -40.35 -14.70
CA GLY A 107 -2.94 -40.59 -13.24
C GLY A 107 -1.65 -40.96 -12.48
N ASP A 108 -0.50 -41.00 -13.17
CA ASP A 108 0.83 -41.30 -12.63
C ASP A 108 1.78 -40.07 -12.68
N GLY A 109 1.26 -38.86 -12.88
CA GLY A 109 2.04 -37.62 -12.85
C GLY A 109 3.00 -37.42 -14.05
N ARG A 110 2.96 -38.26 -15.08
CA ARG A 110 3.85 -38.19 -16.24
C ARG A 110 3.23 -37.41 -17.41
N ILE A 111 4.00 -36.45 -17.95
CA ILE A 111 3.58 -35.65 -19.11
C ILE A 111 3.48 -36.55 -20.34
N LYS A 112 2.34 -36.50 -21.05
CA LYS A 112 2.13 -37.22 -22.31
C LYS A 112 2.87 -36.51 -23.45
N ALA A 113 4.04 -37.01 -23.82
CA ALA A 113 4.80 -36.52 -24.97
C ALA A 113 5.29 -37.67 -25.86
N SER A 114 5.40 -37.44 -27.18
CA SER A 114 5.97 -38.40 -28.08
C SER A 114 7.48 -38.61 -27.83
N PRO A 115 8.05 -39.78 -28.17
CA PRO A 115 9.50 -40.00 -27.98
C PRO A 115 10.37 -38.97 -28.71
N VAL A 116 9.92 -38.53 -29.89
CA VAL A 116 10.61 -37.51 -30.68
C VAL A 116 10.51 -36.14 -30.02
N ALA A 117 9.33 -35.75 -29.51
CA ALA A 117 9.13 -34.50 -28.80
C ALA A 117 10.03 -34.41 -27.55
N ARG A 118 10.15 -35.53 -26.80
CA ARG A 118 11.04 -35.59 -25.61
C ARG A 118 12.50 -35.42 -25.97
N ARG A 119 12.98 -36.04 -27.05
CA ARG A 119 14.36 -35.92 -27.51
C ARG A 119 14.68 -34.47 -27.90
N ILE A 120 13.82 -33.84 -28.73
CA ILE A 120 14.01 -32.45 -29.16
C ILE A 120 13.94 -31.47 -27.98
N ALA A 121 13.05 -31.69 -27.03
CA ALA A 121 12.95 -30.89 -25.85
C ALA A 121 14.22 -31.00 -24.95
N ALA A 122 14.75 -32.22 -24.80
CA ALA A 122 16.00 -32.45 -24.07
C ALA A 122 17.21 -31.79 -24.74
N ASP A 123 17.32 -31.94 -26.09
CA ASP A 123 18.42 -31.36 -26.87
C ASP A 123 18.40 -29.80 -26.86
N LYS A 124 17.21 -29.21 -26.73
CA LYS A 124 17.00 -27.75 -26.73
C LYS A 124 16.74 -27.13 -25.34
N GLY A 125 16.78 -27.92 -24.29
CA GLY A 125 16.55 -27.46 -22.91
C GLY A 125 15.13 -26.93 -22.65
N ILE A 126 14.12 -27.43 -23.37
CA ILE A 126 12.72 -26.98 -23.29
C ILE A 126 11.96 -27.81 -22.25
N ASP A 127 11.30 -27.14 -21.30
CA ASP A 127 10.46 -27.80 -20.31
C ASP A 127 9.08 -28.17 -20.91
N LEU A 128 8.85 -29.48 -21.03
CA LEU A 128 7.60 -30.02 -21.59
C LEU A 128 6.35 -29.72 -20.75
N SER A 129 6.50 -29.36 -19.47
CA SER A 129 5.35 -28.98 -18.63
C SER A 129 4.67 -27.69 -19.06
N ARG A 130 5.36 -26.90 -19.87
CA ARG A 130 4.92 -25.58 -20.37
C ARG A 130 4.31 -25.63 -21.76
N ILE A 131 4.20 -26.84 -22.36
CA ILE A 131 3.71 -27.02 -23.71
C ILE A 131 2.34 -27.67 -23.69
N ALA A 132 1.34 -27.04 -24.33
CA ALA A 132 0.06 -27.67 -24.60
C ALA A 132 0.22 -28.61 -25.79
N GLY A 133 -0.06 -29.92 -25.61
CA GLY A 133 0.06 -30.91 -26.69
C GLY A 133 -1.11 -30.87 -27.69
N SER A 134 -0.83 -30.75 -28.98
CA SER A 134 -1.82 -30.72 -30.05
C SER A 134 -2.18 -32.12 -30.58
N GLY A 135 -1.51 -33.18 -30.15
CA GLY A 135 -1.75 -34.56 -30.61
C GLY A 135 -2.94 -35.23 -29.91
N PRO A 136 -3.37 -36.43 -30.42
CA PRO A 136 -4.50 -37.16 -29.88
C PRO A 136 -4.41 -37.42 -28.37
N GLY A 137 -5.47 -37.07 -27.65
CA GLY A 137 -5.52 -37.18 -26.19
C GLY A 137 -4.60 -36.20 -25.44
N GLY A 138 -4.29 -35.02 -26.04
CA GLY A 138 -3.46 -33.98 -25.41
C GLY A 138 -1.96 -34.34 -25.40
N ARG A 139 -1.50 -35.21 -26.29
CA ARG A 139 -0.07 -35.60 -26.34
C ARG A 139 0.75 -34.53 -27.05
N ILE A 140 1.89 -34.16 -26.44
CA ILE A 140 2.86 -33.24 -27.04
C ILE A 140 3.54 -33.95 -28.20
N VAL A 141 3.42 -33.39 -29.41
CA VAL A 141 4.04 -33.90 -30.64
C VAL A 141 5.23 -33.05 -31.07
N LYS A 142 5.98 -33.51 -32.06
CA LYS A 142 7.20 -32.84 -32.55
C LYS A 142 6.96 -31.35 -32.90
N SER A 143 5.87 -31.08 -33.63
CA SER A 143 5.53 -29.72 -34.06
C SER A 143 5.29 -28.75 -32.91
N ASP A 144 4.80 -29.21 -31.76
CA ASP A 144 4.54 -28.37 -30.60
C ASP A 144 5.86 -27.84 -29.99
N VAL A 145 6.89 -28.66 -29.97
CA VAL A 145 8.23 -28.31 -29.48
C VAL A 145 8.97 -27.43 -30.49
N GLU A 146 8.83 -27.69 -31.79
CA GLU A 146 9.48 -26.92 -32.86
C GLU A 146 8.84 -25.53 -33.01
N ASN A 147 7.54 -25.39 -32.88
CA ASN A 147 6.85 -24.09 -32.92
C ASN A 147 7.25 -23.17 -31.75
N LEU A 148 7.51 -23.73 -30.59
CA LEU A 148 8.06 -22.93 -29.45
C LEU A 148 9.50 -22.46 -29.72
N SER A 149 10.27 -23.26 -30.47
CA SER A 149 11.65 -22.89 -30.87
C SER A 149 11.70 -21.83 -31.96
N ALA A 150 10.61 -21.63 -32.69
CA ALA A 150 10.49 -20.65 -33.77
C ALA A 150 10.03 -19.26 -33.27
N LEU A 151 9.62 -19.13 -32.01
CA LEU A 151 9.40 -17.83 -31.42
C LEU A 151 10.76 -17.17 -31.23
N PRO A 152 10.97 -15.95 -31.75
CA PRO A 152 12.18 -15.19 -31.43
C PRO A 152 12.26 -15.08 -29.90
N PRO A 153 13.49 -15.12 -29.33
CA PRO A 153 13.65 -14.85 -27.90
C PRO A 153 12.92 -13.55 -27.63
N LEU A 154 11.97 -13.59 -26.68
CA LEU A 154 11.33 -12.37 -26.18
C LEU A 154 12.48 -11.39 -25.94
N PRO A 155 12.41 -10.15 -26.50
CA PRO A 155 13.39 -9.14 -26.13
C PRO A 155 13.44 -9.17 -24.60
N PRO A 156 14.66 -9.09 -23.99
CA PRO A 156 14.73 -8.97 -22.55
C PRO A 156 13.72 -7.88 -22.19
N LEU A 157 12.75 -8.23 -21.32
CA LEU A 157 11.89 -7.23 -20.72
C LEU A 157 12.84 -6.09 -20.37
N PRO A 158 12.58 -4.86 -20.84
CA PRO A 158 13.36 -3.75 -20.36
C PRO A 158 13.33 -3.93 -18.85
N THR A 159 14.45 -4.34 -18.28
CA THR A 159 14.69 -4.11 -16.87
C THR A 159 14.46 -2.62 -16.81
N ALA A 160 13.26 -2.22 -16.40
CA ALA A 160 13.05 -0.87 -15.94
C ALA A 160 14.29 -0.62 -15.10
N PRO A 161 15.10 0.40 -15.40
CA PRO A 161 16.17 0.71 -14.52
C PRO A 161 15.46 0.73 -13.18
N SER A 162 15.81 -0.23 -12.32
CA SER A 162 15.57 -0.03 -10.91
C SER A 162 16.13 1.37 -10.74
N ALA A 163 15.25 2.35 -10.73
CA ALA A 163 15.57 3.63 -10.19
C ALA A 163 15.93 3.28 -8.76
N ALA A 164 17.15 2.80 -8.60
CA ALA A 164 17.84 2.99 -7.38
C ALA A 164 17.53 4.46 -7.10
N VAL A 165 16.78 4.70 -6.04
CA VAL A 165 16.70 6.02 -5.43
C VAL A 165 18.13 6.32 -5.00
N THR A 166 18.97 6.60 -5.97
CA THR A 166 20.30 7.18 -5.81
C THR A 166 20.18 8.70 -5.73
N GLY A 167 19.09 9.15 -5.12
CA GLY A 167 19.10 10.37 -4.36
C GLY A 167 19.73 10.06 -3.00
N GLN A 168 20.95 9.55 -3.00
CA GLN A 168 21.83 9.81 -1.86
C GLN A 168 21.95 11.32 -1.85
N ALA A 169 21.26 11.96 -0.92
CA ALA A 169 21.59 13.32 -0.56
C ALA A 169 23.08 13.33 -0.36
N THR A 170 23.80 14.00 -1.25
CA THR A 170 25.25 14.18 -1.10
C THR A 170 25.42 15.16 0.04
N TRP A 171 25.54 14.63 1.25
CA TRP A 171 25.74 15.39 2.48
C TRP A 171 27.13 16.01 2.53
N GLY A 172 27.60 16.61 1.50
CA GLY A 172 28.90 17.26 1.47
C GLY A 172 30.12 16.40 1.88
N LYS A 173 31.28 17.01 1.95
CA LYS A 173 32.47 16.37 2.51
C LYS A 173 32.32 16.27 4.02
N LEU A 174 32.70 15.12 4.61
CA LEU A 174 32.83 15.00 6.07
C LEU A 174 33.78 16.07 6.59
N PRO A 175 33.49 16.71 7.76
CA PRO A 175 34.47 17.53 8.45
C PRO A 175 35.75 16.69 8.69
N GLU A 176 36.93 17.32 8.55
CA GLU A 176 38.21 16.61 8.72
C GLU A 176 38.68 16.58 10.17
N ASP A 177 38.14 17.48 11.00
CA ASP A 177 38.56 17.64 12.41
C ASP A 177 37.39 17.42 13.37
N ASP A 178 37.69 16.85 14.53
CA ASP A 178 36.80 16.72 15.70
C ASP A 178 35.53 15.89 15.45
N VAL A 179 35.63 14.79 14.67
CA VAL A 179 34.54 13.91 14.33
C VAL A 179 34.83 12.46 14.69
N GLU A 180 33.83 11.77 15.23
CA GLU A 180 33.79 10.33 15.38
C GLU A 180 32.92 9.71 14.28
N VAL A 181 33.49 8.85 13.46
CA VAL A 181 32.72 8.14 12.41
C VAL A 181 32.18 6.83 12.97
N ILE A 182 30.87 6.77 13.18
CA ILE A 182 30.17 5.58 13.70
C ILE A 182 29.50 4.85 12.54
N PRO A 183 29.90 3.62 12.20
CA PRO A 183 29.28 2.85 11.15
C PRO A 183 27.85 2.43 11.53
N LEU A 184 26.93 2.48 10.57
CA LEU A 184 25.55 2.05 10.79
C LEU A 184 25.47 0.52 10.97
N SER A 185 24.82 0.08 12.06
CA SER A 185 24.44 -1.30 12.22
C SER A 185 23.40 -1.70 11.14
N ARG A 186 23.24 -3.01 10.86
CA ARG A 186 22.22 -3.51 9.92
C ARG A 186 20.81 -3.08 10.32
N MET A 187 20.48 -3.12 11.62
CA MET A 187 19.21 -2.67 12.14
C MET A 187 19.00 -1.17 11.90
N ARG A 188 19.99 -0.33 12.21
CA ARG A 188 19.90 1.12 12.01
C ARG A 188 19.71 1.49 10.54
N ARG A 189 20.40 0.78 9.64
CA ARG A 189 20.23 0.96 8.19
C ARG A 189 18.81 0.59 7.74
N ALA A 190 18.30 -0.58 8.18
CA ALA A 190 16.94 -0.99 7.85
C ALA A 190 15.87 0.01 8.35
N ILE A 191 16.06 0.58 9.55
CA ILE A 191 15.19 1.63 10.09
C ILE A 191 15.28 2.88 9.21
N ALA A 192 16.48 3.33 8.86
CA ALA A 192 16.69 4.51 8.02
C ALA A 192 16.00 4.34 6.66
N ASP A 193 16.26 3.23 5.98
CA ASP A 193 15.67 2.94 4.66
C ASP A 193 14.13 2.83 4.73
N GLY A 194 13.61 2.19 5.79
CA GLY A 194 12.18 2.05 6.02
C GLY A 194 11.48 3.39 6.29
N THR A 195 12.05 4.24 7.13
CA THR A 195 11.48 5.55 7.46
C THR A 195 11.55 6.53 6.30
N VAL A 196 12.67 6.57 5.57
CA VAL A 196 12.80 7.40 4.35
C VAL A 196 11.75 6.97 3.33
N ARG A 197 11.64 5.66 3.04
CA ARG A 197 10.64 5.13 2.09
C ARG A 197 9.22 5.49 2.51
N SER A 198 8.88 5.37 3.79
CA SER A 198 7.56 5.73 4.29
C SER A 198 7.27 7.23 4.11
N MET A 199 8.17 8.09 4.56
CA MET A 199 7.96 9.55 4.49
C MET A 199 7.95 10.09 3.06
N SER A 200 8.73 9.49 2.15
CA SER A 200 8.80 9.95 0.75
C SER A 200 7.63 9.46 -0.10
N ASN A 201 7.07 8.26 0.22
CA ASN A 201 6.07 7.62 -0.64
C ASN A 201 4.68 7.54 -0.02
N THR A 202 4.50 7.96 1.22
CA THR A 202 3.21 7.89 1.91
C THR A 202 2.77 9.30 2.29
N PRO A 203 1.71 9.85 1.66
CA PRO A 203 1.17 11.15 2.02
C PRO A 203 0.47 11.06 3.39
N HIS A 204 1.19 11.44 4.45
CA HIS A 204 0.67 11.42 5.81
C HIS A 204 -0.26 12.60 6.06
N PHE A 205 -1.40 12.32 6.71
CA PHE A 205 -2.13 13.35 7.45
C PHE A 205 -2.31 12.93 8.91
N TYR A 206 -2.60 13.89 9.79
CA TYR A 206 -2.57 13.68 11.22
C TYR A 206 -3.87 14.14 11.85
N VAL A 207 -4.42 13.34 12.79
CA VAL A 207 -5.59 13.70 13.58
C VAL A 207 -5.29 13.48 15.05
N THR A 208 -5.40 14.51 15.85
CA THR A 208 -5.14 14.46 17.30
C THR A 208 -6.44 14.63 18.09
N VAL A 209 -6.61 13.82 19.13
CA VAL A 209 -7.66 13.96 20.13
C VAL A 209 -7.08 13.94 21.52
N GLU A 210 -7.68 14.70 22.43
CA GLU A 210 -7.46 14.58 23.85
C GLU A 210 -8.56 13.72 24.47
N ALA A 211 -8.20 12.72 25.28
CA ALA A 211 -9.12 11.83 25.97
C ALA A 211 -9.02 11.97 27.49
N ASN A 212 -10.17 11.87 28.17
CA ASN A 212 -10.23 11.68 29.61
C ASN A 212 -9.89 10.23 29.97
N VAL A 213 -8.74 10.02 30.61
CA VAL A 213 -8.25 8.67 30.95
C VAL A 213 -8.56 8.24 32.38
N GLU A 214 -9.23 9.07 33.19
CA GLU A 214 -9.55 8.72 34.57
C GLU A 214 -10.42 7.46 34.68
N PRO A 215 -11.47 7.27 33.87
CA PRO A 215 -12.27 6.04 33.91
C PRO A 215 -11.45 4.80 33.55
N LEU A 216 -10.56 4.91 32.55
CA LEU A 216 -9.67 3.82 32.12
C LEU A 216 -8.68 3.45 33.23
N LEU A 217 -8.11 4.43 33.92
CA LEU A 217 -7.17 4.20 35.03
C LEU A 217 -7.87 3.57 36.23
N ALA A 218 -9.10 4.00 36.55
CA ALA A 218 -9.92 3.43 37.62
C ALA A 218 -10.25 1.94 37.32
N LEU A 219 -10.81 1.64 36.14
CA LEU A 219 -11.13 0.27 35.73
C LEU A 219 -9.87 -0.63 35.74
N ARG A 220 -8.73 -0.11 35.26
CA ARG A 220 -7.46 -0.86 35.30
C ARG A 220 -7.07 -1.22 36.74
N ALA A 221 -7.27 -0.34 37.72
CA ALA A 221 -6.95 -0.61 39.12
C ALA A 221 -7.84 -1.73 39.66
N GLU A 222 -9.13 -1.74 39.36
CA GLU A 222 -10.07 -2.80 39.73
C GLU A 222 -9.71 -4.15 39.10
N ILE A 223 -9.43 -4.18 37.78
CA ILE A 223 -8.98 -5.39 37.07
C ILE A 223 -7.71 -5.95 37.71
N ASN A 224 -6.72 -5.10 37.99
CA ASN A 224 -5.46 -5.54 38.59
C ASN A 224 -5.64 -6.06 40.02
N SER A 225 -6.57 -5.49 40.79
CA SER A 225 -6.94 -6.02 42.11
C SER A 225 -7.56 -7.42 41.99
N ALA A 226 -8.48 -7.62 41.06
CA ALA A 226 -9.13 -8.92 40.82
C ALA A 226 -8.14 -9.99 40.30
N LEU A 227 -7.14 -9.60 39.52
CA LEU A 227 -6.16 -10.50 38.93
C LEU A 227 -4.91 -10.72 39.80
N ALA A 228 -4.80 -10.05 40.96
CA ALA A 228 -3.61 -10.08 41.81
C ALA A 228 -3.21 -11.51 42.24
N ALA A 229 -4.19 -12.34 42.61
CA ALA A 229 -3.96 -13.73 43.01
C ALA A 229 -3.39 -14.60 41.87
N ARG A 230 -3.60 -14.21 40.60
CA ARG A 230 -3.06 -14.88 39.41
C ARG A 230 -1.70 -14.34 38.99
N GLY A 231 -1.19 -13.28 39.60
CA GLY A 231 0.06 -12.64 39.24
C GLY A 231 0.00 -11.89 37.90
N ILE A 232 -1.20 -11.64 37.36
CA ILE A 232 -1.42 -10.96 36.08
C ILE A 232 -1.56 -9.46 36.35
N LYS A 233 -0.87 -8.64 35.54
CA LYS A 233 -0.94 -7.19 35.63
C LYS A 233 -1.21 -6.59 34.27
N VAL A 234 -2.41 -6.03 34.11
CA VAL A 234 -2.82 -5.27 32.91
C VAL A 234 -2.19 -3.88 32.94
N SER A 235 -1.51 -3.51 31.86
CA SER A 235 -0.95 -2.17 31.69
C SER A 235 -1.96 -1.24 31.01
N VAL A 236 -1.72 0.08 31.09
CA VAL A 236 -2.48 1.07 30.30
C VAL A 236 -2.35 0.77 28.80
N ASN A 237 -1.15 0.36 28.38
CA ASN A 237 -0.91 0.03 26.97
C ASN A 237 -1.76 -1.17 26.48
N ASP A 238 -1.97 -2.18 27.32
CA ASP A 238 -2.83 -3.33 26.94
C ASP A 238 -4.28 -2.87 26.74
N MET A 239 -4.78 -1.98 27.58
CA MET A 239 -6.12 -1.41 27.42
C MET A 239 -6.24 -0.54 26.17
N LEU A 240 -5.21 0.24 25.86
CA LEU A 240 -5.16 1.05 24.63
C LEU A 240 -5.08 0.19 23.38
N ILE A 241 -4.31 -0.90 23.40
CA ILE A 241 -4.23 -1.88 22.31
C ILE A 241 -5.60 -2.52 22.08
N LYS A 242 -6.31 -2.88 23.14
CA LYS A 242 -7.68 -3.44 23.03
C LYS A 242 -8.64 -2.41 22.44
N ALA A 243 -8.64 -1.17 22.91
CA ALA A 243 -9.47 -0.09 22.37
C ALA A 243 -9.17 0.16 20.89
N LEU A 244 -7.89 0.24 20.53
CA LEU A 244 -7.44 0.40 19.13
C LEU A 244 -7.92 -0.77 18.25
N ALA A 245 -7.77 -2.00 18.71
CA ALA A 245 -8.17 -3.18 17.96
C ALA A 245 -9.69 -3.23 17.72
N LEU A 246 -10.51 -2.89 18.71
CA LEU A 246 -11.95 -2.78 18.56
C LEU A 246 -12.34 -1.64 17.60
N THR A 247 -11.62 -0.52 17.63
CA THR A 247 -11.81 0.59 16.70
C THR A 247 -11.49 0.17 15.27
N LEU A 248 -10.40 -0.58 15.04
CA LEU A 248 -10.05 -1.10 13.70
C LEU A 248 -11.09 -2.07 13.14
N ARG A 249 -11.80 -2.81 14.00
CA ARG A 249 -12.95 -3.64 13.57
C ARG A 249 -14.12 -2.80 13.08
N ALA A 250 -14.36 -1.64 13.71
CA ALA A 250 -15.42 -0.70 13.29
C ALA A 250 -15.01 0.09 12.03
N TYR A 251 -13.71 0.32 11.81
CA TYR A 251 -13.17 1.08 10.69
C TYR A 251 -12.16 0.25 9.88
N PRO A 252 -12.62 -0.75 9.11
CA PRO A 252 -11.75 -1.74 8.47
C PRO A 252 -10.85 -1.17 7.36
N ASN A 253 -11.14 0.03 6.83
CA ASN A 253 -10.26 0.69 5.88
C ASN A 253 -8.89 1.00 6.50
N LEU A 254 -8.86 1.36 7.78
CA LEU A 254 -7.61 1.63 8.50
C LEU A 254 -6.85 0.33 8.85
N ASN A 255 -7.50 -0.85 8.78
CA ASN A 255 -6.84 -2.16 8.88
C ASN A 255 -6.47 -2.72 7.50
N THR A 256 -5.91 -1.87 6.64
CA THR A 256 -5.59 -2.16 5.23
C THR A 256 -4.13 -1.85 4.95
N HIS A 257 -3.51 -2.60 4.04
CA HIS A 257 -2.18 -2.34 3.52
C HIS A 257 -2.26 -1.81 2.09
N TYR A 258 -1.44 -0.79 1.77
CA TYR A 258 -1.34 -0.22 0.43
C TYR A 258 -0.12 -0.77 -0.31
N TYR A 259 -0.34 -1.33 -1.52
CA TYR A 259 0.69 -1.93 -2.37
C TYR A 259 0.82 -1.24 -3.73
N GLY A 260 0.52 0.07 -3.82
CA GLY A 260 0.64 0.84 -5.05
C GLY A 260 -0.61 0.73 -5.93
N ASP A 261 -0.84 -0.41 -6.53
CA ASP A 261 -1.95 -0.71 -7.44
C ASP A 261 -3.19 -1.30 -6.75
N ARG A 262 -3.10 -1.65 -5.46
CA ARG A 262 -4.20 -2.33 -4.74
C ARG A 262 -4.17 -2.09 -3.24
N PHE A 263 -5.35 -2.23 -2.63
CA PHE A 263 -5.54 -2.32 -1.18
C PHE A 263 -5.68 -3.78 -0.76
N VAL A 264 -4.98 -4.16 0.31
CA VAL A 264 -5.11 -5.47 0.94
C VAL A 264 -5.71 -5.28 2.32
N ARG A 265 -7.03 -5.45 2.43
CA ARG A 265 -7.74 -5.38 3.71
C ARG A 265 -7.43 -6.62 4.54
N ARG A 266 -6.98 -6.39 5.76
CA ARG A 266 -6.62 -7.47 6.67
C ARG A 266 -7.85 -7.93 7.46
N GLN A 267 -8.07 -9.25 7.51
CA GLN A 267 -9.22 -9.83 8.24
C GLN A 267 -8.95 -9.93 9.74
N ARG A 268 -7.70 -10.18 10.12
CA ARG A 268 -7.24 -10.19 11.51
C ARG A 268 -6.78 -8.81 11.92
N VAL A 269 -6.91 -8.50 13.20
CA VAL A 269 -6.40 -7.25 13.79
C VAL A 269 -5.20 -7.57 14.66
N ASN A 270 -4.02 -7.34 14.12
CA ASN A 270 -2.74 -7.58 14.78
C ASN A 270 -2.03 -6.25 15.02
N ILE A 271 -1.82 -5.90 16.26
CA ILE A 271 -1.23 -4.61 16.61
C ILE A 271 0.27 -4.74 16.81
N GLY A 272 1.04 -4.06 15.96
CA GLY A 272 2.46 -3.83 16.14
C GLY A 272 2.70 -2.84 17.28
N ILE A 273 3.55 -3.19 18.23
CA ILE A 273 3.87 -2.36 19.40
C ILE A 273 5.34 -1.98 19.31
N ALA A 274 5.61 -0.69 19.19
CA ALA A 274 6.99 -0.19 19.14
C ALA A 274 7.67 -0.35 20.51
N VAL A 275 8.73 -1.14 20.56
CA VAL A 275 9.51 -1.41 21.79
C VAL A 275 10.94 -0.93 21.60
N ALA A 276 11.37 -0.02 22.47
CA ALA A 276 12.76 0.39 22.53
C ALA A 276 13.64 -0.75 23.08
N LEU A 277 14.75 -1.00 22.40
CA LEU A 277 15.74 -1.98 22.78
C LEU A 277 16.98 -1.26 23.39
N PRO A 278 17.81 -1.97 24.18
CA PRO A 278 19.13 -1.47 24.53
C PRO A 278 19.91 -1.02 23.28
N GLU A 279 20.89 -0.14 23.44
CA GLU A 279 21.77 0.33 22.37
C GLU A 279 21.04 1.05 21.20
N ASN A 280 20.00 1.84 21.53
CA ASN A 280 19.24 2.63 20.56
C ASN A 280 18.57 1.82 19.44
N GLY A 281 18.23 0.55 19.69
CA GLY A 281 17.42 -0.29 18.82
C GLY A 281 15.93 -0.05 18.99
N LEU A 282 15.15 -0.36 17.96
CA LEU A 282 13.68 -0.34 17.97
C LEU A 282 13.17 -1.59 17.26
N VAL A 283 12.18 -2.25 17.85
CA VAL A 283 11.48 -3.38 17.21
C VAL A 283 9.99 -3.26 17.44
N ASN A 284 9.19 -3.63 16.43
CA ASN A 284 7.76 -3.79 16.60
C ASN A 284 7.46 -5.23 17.00
N VAL A 285 6.96 -5.44 18.22
CA VAL A 285 6.40 -6.74 18.62
C VAL A 285 4.91 -6.77 18.35
N VAL A 286 4.38 -7.93 17.96
CA VAL A 286 3.01 -8.03 17.44
C VAL A 286 2.08 -8.71 18.45
N CYS A 287 1.03 -7.98 18.85
CA CYS A 287 -0.11 -8.55 19.56
C CYS A 287 -1.11 -9.08 18.53
N HIS A 288 -1.16 -10.40 18.37
CA HIS A 288 -2.06 -11.05 17.42
C HIS A 288 -3.50 -11.08 17.93
N ASP A 289 -4.48 -10.97 16.99
CA ASP A 289 -5.92 -11.05 17.24
C ASP A 289 -6.37 -10.18 18.42
N ALA A 290 -5.81 -8.96 18.49
CA ALA A 290 -5.98 -8.07 19.62
C ALA A 290 -7.45 -7.68 19.90
N ASP A 291 -8.30 -7.77 18.89
CA ASP A 291 -9.74 -7.53 18.99
C ASP A 291 -10.49 -8.66 19.73
N THR A 292 -10.06 -9.91 19.57
CA THR A 292 -10.77 -11.09 20.11
C THR A 292 -10.15 -11.65 21.39
N VAL A 293 -8.84 -11.50 21.59
CA VAL A 293 -8.12 -12.01 22.77
C VAL A 293 -8.57 -11.28 24.04
N ALA A 294 -8.86 -12.03 25.11
CA ALA A 294 -9.20 -11.47 26.42
C ALA A 294 -8.05 -10.59 26.98
N LEU A 295 -8.40 -9.51 27.67
CA LEU A 295 -7.44 -8.50 28.15
C LEU A 295 -6.37 -9.09 29.09
N SER A 296 -6.73 -10.07 29.94
CA SER A 296 -5.76 -10.75 30.82
C SER A 296 -4.75 -11.60 30.05
N ALA A 297 -5.21 -12.37 29.04
CA ALA A 297 -4.35 -13.18 28.19
C ALA A 297 -3.46 -12.28 27.30
N MET A 298 -3.99 -11.17 26.82
CA MET A 298 -3.21 -10.15 26.09
C MET A 298 -2.06 -9.62 26.96
N ALA A 299 -2.34 -9.23 28.22
CA ALA A 299 -1.35 -8.69 29.13
C ALA A 299 -0.21 -9.68 29.42
N GLU A 300 -0.52 -10.96 29.69
CA GLU A 300 0.48 -12.02 29.88
C GLU A 300 1.33 -12.23 28.63
N SER A 301 0.69 -12.33 27.47
CA SER A 301 1.34 -12.57 26.20
C SER A 301 2.24 -11.40 25.79
N ASN A 302 1.77 -10.15 25.94
CA ASN A 302 2.55 -8.96 25.64
C ASN A 302 3.76 -8.82 26.58
N LYS A 303 3.58 -9.08 27.88
CA LYS A 303 4.70 -9.09 28.85
C LYS A 303 5.80 -10.05 28.40
N ALA A 304 5.42 -11.30 28.05
CA ALA A 304 6.39 -12.28 27.59
C ALA A 304 7.11 -11.87 26.30
N ARG A 305 6.41 -11.21 25.35
CA ARG A 305 7.02 -10.65 24.11
C ARG A 305 8.00 -9.53 24.43
N TYR A 306 7.64 -8.59 25.32
CA TYR A 306 8.54 -7.51 25.72
C TYR A 306 9.81 -8.02 26.39
N GLU A 307 9.70 -9.05 27.25
CA GLU A 307 10.85 -9.68 27.89
C GLU A 307 11.77 -10.36 26.88
N ARG A 308 11.19 -11.08 25.90
CA ARG A 308 11.97 -11.68 24.80
C ARG A 308 12.66 -10.62 23.93
N ALA A 309 11.94 -9.56 23.60
CA ALA A 309 12.51 -8.47 22.79
C ALA A 309 13.70 -7.82 23.48
N ARG A 310 13.57 -7.45 24.77
CA ARG A 310 14.64 -6.81 25.54
C ARG A 310 15.83 -7.73 25.81
N SER A 311 15.62 -9.03 25.87
CA SER A 311 16.69 -10.02 26.09
C SER A 311 17.30 -10.58 24.80
N GLY A 312 16.93 -10.02 23.61
CA GLY A 312 17.44 -10.48 22.32
C GLY A 312 16.94 -11.85 21.87
N ARG A 313 15.95 -12.45 22.56
CA ARG A 313 15.40 -13.78 22.26
C ARG A 313 14.09 -13.71 21.45
N ILE A 314 14.03 -12.79 20.50
CA ILE A 314 12.86 -12.54 19.66
C ILE A 314 12.56 -13.77 18.79
N LYS A 315 11.30 -14.20 18.77
CA LYS A 315 10.80 -15.25 17.86
C LYS A 315 10.27 -14.61 16.59
N PRO A 316 10.27 -15.32 15.44
CA PRO A 316 9.68 -14.82 14.21
C PRO A 316 8.22 -14.37 14.36
N ASP A 317 7.41 -15.10 15.12
CA ASP A 317 6.01 -14.76 15.41
C ASP A 317 5.86 -13.50 16.30
N ASP A 318 6.90 -13.14 17.04
CA ASP A 318 6.83 -11.93 17.87
C ASP A 318 6.87 -10.63 17.06
N ILE A 319 7.33 -10.67 15.80
CA ILE A 319 7.61 -9.48 14.98
C ILE A 319 6.92 -9.49 13.60
N ARG A 320 6.18 -10.55 13.26
CA ARG A 320 5.54 -10.67 11.94
C ARG A 320 4.03 -10.50 12.02
N GLY A 321 3.45 -9.99 10.93
CA GLY A 321 2.01 -10.00 10.72
C GLY A 321 1.27 -8.85 11.38
N ALA A 322 1.93 -7.77 11.78
CA ALA A 322 1.27 -6.53 12.17
C ALA A 322 0.37 -6.01 11.04
N THR A 323 -0.76 -5.45 11.39
CA THR A 323 -1.72 -4.86 10.46
C THR A 323 -1.91 -3.37 10.70
N PHE A 324 -1.54 -2.91 11.89
CA PHE A 324 -1.55 -1.53 12.35
C PHE A 324 -0.58 -1.40 13.53
N THR A 325 0.05 -0.25 13.71
CA THR A 325 1.07 -0.05 14.75
C THR A 325 0.61 0.96 15.81
N ILE A 326 1.04 0.75 17.07
CA ILE A 326 0.95 1.72 18.17
C ILE A 326 2.34 2.07 18.67
N SER A 327 2.61 3.37 18.83
CA SER A 327 3.82 3.91 19.44
C SER A 327 3.46 4.66 20.70
N ASN A 328 3.98 4.23 21.85
CA ASN A 328 3.64 4.82 23.14
C ASN A 328 4.87 5.47 23.78
N MET A 329 4.87 6.80 23.85
CA MET A 329 5.89 7.61 24.52
C MET A 329 5.43 8.15 25.88
N GLY A 330 4.30 7.66 26.41
CA GLY A 330 3.80 8.00 27.74
C GLY A 330 4.82 7.82 28.85
N PRO A 331 5.58 6.71 28.92
CA PRO A 331 6.61 6.50 29.94
C PRO A 331 7.73 7.55 29.93
N PHE A 332 7.91 8.28 28.82
CA PHE A 332 8.92 9.33 28.67
C PHE A 332 8.40 10.74 29.00
N GLY A 333 7.15 10.89 29.43
CA GLY A 333 6.56 12.18 29.79
C GLY A 333 6.22 13.08 28.58
N ILE A 334 6.19 12.54 27.36
CA ILE A 334 5.93 13.30 26.14
C ILE A 334 4.46 13.70 26.08
N LYS A 335 4.20 14.98 25.79
CA LYS A 335 2.86 15.56 25.69
C LYS A 335 2.19 15.28 24.34
N ASP A 336 2.94 15.48 23.26
CA ASP A 336 2.46 15.31 21.90
C ASP A 336 3.59 14.84 20.98
N PHE A 337 3.29 13.95 20.04
CA PHE A 337 4.18 13.59 18.95
C PHE A 337 3.40 12.94 17.80
N THR A 338 4.00 12.93 16.64
CA THR A 338 3.51 12.18 15.47
C THR A 338 4.45 11.03 15.19
N ALA A 339 3.92 9.90 14.74
CA ALA A 339 4.70 8.72 14.39
C ALA A 339 4.72 8.52 12.88
N ILE A 340 5.83 7.98 12.36
CA ILE A 340 5.98 7.61 10.96
C ILE A 340 5.29 6.26 10.73
N ILE A 341 4.46 6.17 9.70
CA ILE A 341 3.73 4.95 9.35
C ILE A 341 4.71 3.82 9.00
N SER A 342 4.45 2.63 9.53
CA SER A 342 5.19 1.40 9.17
C SER A 342 4.65 0.84 7.84
N ALA A 343 5.00 1.45 6.71
CA ALA A 343 4.51 1.00 5.41
C ALA A 343 4.76 -0.51 5.20
N PRO A 344 3.78 -1.26 4.68
CA PRO A 344 2.59 -0.85 3.93
C PRO A 344 1.30 -0.63 4.76
N GLU A 345 1.38 -0.54 6.09
CA GLU A 345 0.22 -0.29 6.96
C GLU A 345 -0.44 1.06 6.63
N ALA A 346 -1.77 1.15 6.81
CA ALA A 346 -2.53 2.37 6.55
C ALA A 346 -2.31 3.47 7.59
N GLY A 347 -1.82 3.13 8.78
CA GLY A 347 -1.63 4.13 9.83
C GLY A 347 -0.90 3.63 11.06
N ILE A 348 -0.62 4.57 11.94
CA ILE A 348 0.01 4.35 13.24
C ILE A 348 -0.61 5.28 14.28
N LEU A 349 -0.84 4.77 15.49
CA LEU A 349 -1.31 5.56 16.63
C LEU A 349 -0.15 5.95 17.53
N ALA A 350 0.09 7.24 17.69
CA ALA A 350 1.00 7.83 18.67
C ALA A 350 0.25 8.09 19.97
N VAL A 351 0.74 7.57 21.08
CA VAL A 351 0.14 7.74 22.42
C VAL A 351 1.11 8.50 23.33
N SER A 352 0.64 9.60 23.89
CA SER A 352 1.39 10.48 24.76
C SER A 352 1.23 10.10 26.23
N SER A 353 1.89 10.85 27.13
CA SER A 353 1.75 10.65 28.57
C SER A 353 0.37 11.10 29.08
N SER A 354 -0.15 10.38 30.08
CA SER A 354 -1.25 10.89 30.88
C SER A 354 -0.77 12.03 31.77
N GLN A 355 -1.36 13.20 31.62
CA GLN A 355 -1.00 14.40 32.39
C GLN A 355 -2.18 14.91 33.24
N ARG A 356 -1.90 15.40 34.43
CA ARG A 356 -2.90 16.12 35.22
C ARG A 356 -2.93 17.57 34.77
N VAL A 357 -4.06 18.00 34.25
CA VAL A 357 -4.24 19.34 33.70
C VAL A 357 -5.46 20.04 34.35
N PRO A 358 -5.51 21.38 34.38
CA PRO A 358 -6.73 22.09 34.70
C PRO A 358 -7.82 21.76 33.68
N ILE A 359 -9.01 21.47 34.19
CA ILE A 359 -10.19 21.20 33.35
C ILE A 359 -11.37 22.07 33.80
N VAL A 360 -12.27 22.36 32.88
CA VAL A 360 -13.58 22.92 33.21
C VAL A 360 -14.54 21.74 33.41
N GLN A 361 -15.14 21.66 34.62
CA GLN A 361 -16.12 20.63 34.95
C GLN A 361 -17.49 20.93 34.33
N ALA A 362 -18.39 19.97 34.37
CA ALA A 362 -19.73 20.11 33.79
C ALA A 362 -20.57 21.25 34.41
N ASP A 363 -20.29 21.59 35.66
CA ASP A 363 -20.90 22.69 36.38
C ASP A 363 -20.23 24.06 36.17
N GLY A 364 -19.19 24.11 35.28
CA GLY A 364 -18.41 25.30 34.97
C GLY A 364 -17.29 25.59 35.96
N SER A 365 -17.13 24.84 37.06
CA SER A 365 -16.03 24.98 37.99
C SER A 365 -14.69 24.52 37.45
N LEU A 366 -13.59 25.04 37.98
CA LEU A 366 -12.25 24.56 37.63
C LEU A 366 -11.88 23.35 38.49
N GLY A 367 -11.39 22.32 37.82
CA GLY A 367 -10.90 21.11 38.46
C GLY A 367 -9.55 20.70 37.92
N VAL A 368 -9.06 19.54 38.34
CA VAL A 368 -7.86 18.89 37.79
C VAL A 368 -8.23 17.49 37.34
N GLY A 369 -7.97 17.19 36.08
CA GLY A 369 -8.29 15.89 35.49
C GLY A 369 -7.09 15.26 34.74
N ALA A 370 -7.12 13.95 34.60
CA ALA A 370 -6.12 13.22 33.82
C ALA A 370 -6.50 13.23 32.35
N ARG A 371 -5.65 13.77 31.50
CA ARG A 371 -5.82 13.84 30.04
C ARG A 371 -4.65 13.20 29.33
N MET A 372 -4.93 12.63 28.15
CA MET A 372 -3.94 11.98 27.30
C MET A 372 -4.21 12.38 25.84
N ASN A 373 -3.18 12.88 25.18
CA ASN A 373 -3.24 13.14 23.75
C ASN A 373 -2.89 11.88 22.96
N MET A 374 -3.62 11.66 21.90
CA MET A 374 -3.36 10.59 20.95
C MET A 374 -3.42 11.17 19.54
N THR A 375 -2.41 10.86 18.74
CA THR A 375 -2.31 11.32 17.36
C THR A 375 -2.27 10.12 16.41
N LEU A 376 -3.21 10.09 15.49
CA LEU A 376 -3.29 9.14 14.41
C LEU A 376 -2.54 9.71 13.20
N SER A 377 -1.55 8.99 12.69
CA SER A 377 -0.96 9.24 11.36
C SER A 377 -1.61 8.26 10.38
N VAL A 378 -2.09 8.77 9.24
CA VAL A 378 -2.82 7.97 8.24
C VAL A 378 -2.26 8.22 6.86
N ASP A 379 -2.19 7.15 6.06
CA ASP A 379 -1.94 7.22 4.62
C ASP A 379 -3.18 7.79 3.90
N HIS A 380 -3.04 9.00 3.34
CA HIS A 380 -4.16 9.70 2.70
C HIS A 380 -4.67 9.00 1.43
N ARG A 381 -3.93 8.07 0.88
CA ARG A 381 -4.36 7.21 -0.24
C ARG A 381 -5.38 6.16 0.21
N VAL A 382 -5.31 5.72 1.48
CA VAL A 382 -6.19 4.68 2.04
C VAL A 382 -7.42 5.27 2.70
N SER A 383 -7.29 6.41 3.39
CA SER A 383 -8.36 7.03 4.16
C SER A 383 -8.30 8.56 4.05
N ASN A 384 -9.37 9.22 4.45
CA ASN A 384 -9.50 10.67 4.45
C ASN A 384 -9.68 11.26 5.86
N GLY A 385 -9.65 12.60 5.93
CA GLY A 385 -9.75 13.31 7.21
C GLY A 385 -11.03 13.02 7.98
N ALA A 386 -12.18 12.83 7.31
CA ALA A 386 -13.45 12.55 7.97
C ALA A 386 -13.44 11.17 8.62
N GLU A 387 -12.96 10.13 7.93
CA GLU A 387 -12.86 8.78 8.49
C GLU A 387 -11.83 8.73 9.63
N GLY A 388 -10.66 9.41 9.47
CA GLY A 388 -9.67 9.53 10.53
C GLY A 388 -10.22 10.21 11.79
N ALA A 389 -11.03 11.27 11.63
CA ALA A 389 -11.68 11.94 12.76
C ALA A 389 -12.75 11.06 13.45
N GLN A 390 -13.56 10.34 12.68
CA GLN A 390 -14.54 9.38 13.21
C GLN A 390 -13.86 8.24 13.97
N PHE A 391 -12.77 7.69 13.40
CA PHE A 391 -11.94 6.67 14.03
C PHE A 391 -11.41 7.15 15.38
N MET A 392 -10.83 8.34 15.44
CA MET A 392 -10.27 8.90 16.68
C MET A 392 -11.35 9.23 17.72
N ASN A 393 -12.52 9.67 17.30
CA ASN A 393 -13.65 9.87 18.21
C ASN A 393 -14.15 8.55 18.80
N HIS A 394 -14.26 7.49 17.98
CA HIS A 394 -14.65 6.17 18.48
C HIS A 394 -13.62 5.58 19.43
N LEU A 395 -12.32 5.73 19.13
CA LEU A 395 -11.24 5.33 20.03
C LEU A 395 -11.34 6.08 21.37
N ARG A 396 -11.56 7.41 21.34
CA ARG A 396 -11.76 8.23 22.54
C ARG A 396 -12.95 7.74 23.37
N GLU A 397 -14.09 7.46 22.75
CA GLU A 397 -15.27 6.92 23.43
C GLU A 397 -14.98 5.60 24.16
N LEU A 398 -14.20 4.69 23.55
CA LEU A 398 -13.81 3.42 24.18
C LEU A 398 -12.89 3.65 25.38
N ILE A 399 -12.02 4.65 25.33
CA ILE A 399 -11.11 5.00 26.43
C ILE A 399 -11.86 5.68 27.57
N GLU A 400 -12.78 6.54 27.27
CA GLU A 400 -13.63 7.25 28.25
C GLU A 400 -14.73 6.37 28.83
N ASN A 401 -15.13 5.29 28.13
CA ASN A 401 -16.10 4.29 28.56
C ASN A 401 -15.52 2.89 28.53
N PRO A 402 -14.50 2.59 29.36
CA PRO A 402 -13.63 1.44 29.18
C PRO A 402 -14.25 0.08 29.55
N LEU A 403 -15.44 0.04 30.14
CA LEU A 403 -16.20 -1.22 30.32
C LEU A 403 -16.47 -1.91 28.97
N ARG A 404 -16.57 -1.18 27.89
CA ARG A 404 -16.73 -1.71 26.51
C ARG A 404 -15.50 -2.49 26.02
N LEU A 405 -14.35 -2.39 26.69
CA LEU A 405 -13.14 -3.18 26.40
C LEU A 405 -13.22 -4.60 26.94
N LEU A 406 -14.15 -4.85 27.86
CA LEU A 406 -14.36 -6.18 28.43
C LEU A 406 -15.38 -6.92 27.55
N ASP A 407 -15.08 -8.18 27.25
CA ASP A 407 -16.08 -9.06 26.63
C ASP A 407 -17.09 -9.49 27.70
N LEU A 408 -18.23 -8.81 27.71
CA LEU A 408 -19.32 -9.11 28.63
C LEU A 408 -20.29 -10.15 28.08
N SER A 409 -20.01 -10.74 26.92
CA SER A 409 -20.88 -11.76 26.29
C SER A 409 -20.88 -13.11 27.03
N SER A 410 -19.95 -13.28 27.98
CA SER A 410 -19.79 -14.49 28.78
C SER A 410 -20.21 -14.33 30.27
N VAL A 411 -20.83 -13.21 30.64
CA VAL A 411 -21.34 -12.93 31.99
C VAL A 411 -22.83 -13.25 32.10
#